data_c57ecc36ab16cdc00a53757fc9512a8c
#
_entry.id   c57ecc36ab16cdc00a53757fc9512a8c
#
_cell.length_a   1.000
_cell.length_b   1.000
_cell.length_c   1.000
_cell.angle_alpha   90.00
_cell.angle_beta   90.00
_cell.angle_gamma   90.00
#
_symmetry.space_group_name_H-M   'P 1'
#
loop_
_entity.id
_entity.type
_entity.pdbx_description
1 polymer ?
#
loop_
_entity_poly.entity_id
_entity_poly.type
_entity_poly.pdbx_seq_one_letter_code
_entity_poly.pdbx_strand_id
1 'polypeptide(L)'
;MRLSFYTYSYTDRLKMPIVACLERIAEVGYSGIDVSGTNGNSADPLSFTVSRRKLTRRTAERLKLRVEAVITHAQLTDTLSDPKRSDLDLVGSVDLAADLGATVVTFHMGGYHEGLDRKSEWKAAVSAIRRAADHAASKHVRLAVDGIWPVWINDSIEAQQRLFDDVDHESFGINFDPCYLTLMGIDPTKLAGRFAKRIVHAHLKDHRGTYPKWTHLLPGAGVLAYDRIFRGLKAAGFRASASVECFTNMKFETACDECYSAMVKAAGAGGVRFARN
;
A
#
# COMPACT_ATOMS: atom_id res chain seq x y z
N MET A 1 -13.98 -0.11 -7.76
CA MET A 1 -12.92 -0.67 -6.87
C MET A 1 -12.40 -1.95 -7.52
N ARG A 2 -11.08 -2.15 -7.54
CA ARG A 2 -10.43 -3.38 -8.02
C ARG A 2 -9.87 -4.15 -6.82
N LEU A 3 -9.65 -5.45 -6.98
CA LEU A 3 -8.99 -6.29 -5.98
C LEU A 3 -7.63 -6.73 -6.55
N SER A 4 -6.55 -6.39 -5.87
CA SER A 4 -5.18 -6.78 -6.19
C SER A 4 -4.58 -7.67 -5.11
N PHE A 5 -3.42 -8.24 -5.40
CA PHE A 5 -2.66 -9.08 -4.48
C PHE A 5 -1.24 -8.54 -4.33
N TYR A 6 -0.82 -8.26 -3.09
CA TYR A 6 0.54 -7.85 -2.78
C TYR A 6 1.46 -9.06 -2.67
N THR A 7 2.42 -9.14 -3.57
CA THR A 7 3.24 -10.35 -3.77
C THR A 7 4.35 -10.55 -2.74
N TYR A 8 4.63 -9.58 -1.86
CA TYR A 8 5.76 -9.54 -0.93
C TYR A 8 6.06 -10.84 -0.19
N SER A 9 5.06 -11.46 0.45
CA SER A 9 5.28 -12.69 1.22
C SER A 9 5.84 -13.83 0.40
N TYR A 10 5.61 -13.84 -0.89
CA TYR A 10 6.02 -14.90 -1.81
C TYR A 10 7.26 -14.51 -2.63
N THR A 11 7.30 -13.29 -3.13
CA THR A 11 8.43 -12.83 -3.95
C THR A 11 9.66 -12.48 -3.14
N ASP A 12 9.47 -11.95 -1.93
CA ASP A 12 10.58 -11.44 -1.11
C ASP A 12 10.97 -12.37 0.03
N ARG A 13 10.01 -12.99 0.68
CA ARG A 13 10.29 -13.96 1.75
C ARG A 13 10.58 -15.36 1.21
N LEU A 14 9.78 -15.85 0.25
CA LEU A 14 9.94 -17.19 -0.34
C LEU A 14 10.70 -17.20 -1.67
N LYS A 15 11.17 -16.02 -2.13
CA LYS A 15 12.02 -15.86 -3.33
C LYS A 15 11.38 -16.36 -4.63
N MET A 16 10.06 -16.37 -4.73
CA MET A 16 9.38 -16.69 -5.99
C MET A 16 9.60 -15.56 -7.01
N PRO A 17 9.85 -15.85 -8.28
CA PRO A 17 9.89 -14.82 -9.32
C PRO A 17 8.52 -14.12 -9.42
N ILE A 18 8.50 -12.79 -9.54
CA ILE A 18 7.24 -12.02 -9.65
C ILE A 18 6.36 -12.60 -10.76
N VAL A 19 6.94 -12.87 -11.93
CA VAL A 19 6.20 -13.41 -13.09
C VAL A 19 5.54 -14.77 -12.82
N ALA A 20 6.11 -15.59 -11.93
CA ALA A 20 5.52 -16.88 -11.55
C ALA A 20 4.25 -16.73 -10.70
N CYS A 21 4.10 -15.61 -9.99
CA CYS A 21 2.88 -15.33 -9.22
C CYS A 21 1.72 -14.86 -10.11
N LEU A 22 2.00 -14.24 -11.26
CA LEU A 22 1.00 -13.54 -12.06
C LEU A 22 -0.06 -14.48 -12.64
N GLU A 23 0.31 -15.66 -13.10
CA GLU A 23 -0.62 -16.62 -13.72
C GLU A 23 -1.67 -17.08 -12.70
N ARG A 24 -1.23 -17.47 -11.51
CA ARG A 24 -2.16 -17.88 -10.45
C ARG A 24 -3.06 -16.74 -9.98
N ILE A 25 -2.52 -15.54 -9.81
CA ILE A 25 -3.30 -14.35 -9.43
C ILE A 25 -4.40 -14.07 -10.46
N ALA A 26 -4.08 -14.17 -11.76
CA ALA A 26 -5.04 -13.98 -12.84
C ALA A 26 -6.10 -15.10 -12.89
N GLU A 27 -5.70 -16.37 -12.75
CA GLU A 27 -6.61 -17.53 -12.72
C GLU A 27 -7.65 -17.43 -11.62
N VAL A 28 -7.25 -17.00 -10.42
CA VAL A 28 -8.15 -16.83 -9.27
C VAL A 28 -9.17 -15.70 -9.51
N GLY A 29 -8.81 -14.70 -10.32
CA GLY A 29 -9.70 -13.61 -10.72
C GLY A 29 -9.39 -12.25 -10.12
N TYR A 30 -8.20 -12.05 -9.54
CA TYR A 30 -7.72 -10.72 -9.19
C TYR A 30 -7.57 -9.86 -10.44
N SER A 31 -7.69 -8.55 -10.26
CA SER A 31 -7.53 -7.59 -11.37
C SER A 31 -6.16 -6.93 -11.40
N GLY A 32 -5.31 -7.19 -10.39
CA GLY A 32 -3.99 -6.59 -10.34
C GLY A 32 -3.08 -7.16 -9.27
N ILE A 33 -1.88 -6.63 -9.26
CA ILE A 33 -0.83 -6.94 -8.28
C ILE A 33 -0.21 -5.67 -7.72
N ASP A 34 0.35 -5.80 -6.52
CA ASP A 34 1.33 -4.85 -6.01
C ASP A 34 2.69 -5.54 -5.89
N VAL A 35 3.75 -4.78 -6.10
CA VAL A 35 5.13 -5.26 -6.03
C VAL A 35 5.92 -4.53 -4.95
N SER A 36 6.91 -5.21 -4.37
CA SER A 36 7.76 -4.64 -3.33
C SER A 36 8.96 -3.90 -3.93
N GLY A 37 8.92 -2.58 -3.89
CA GLY A 37 9.98 -1.67 -4.36
C GLY A 37 11.01 -1.32 -3.29
N THR A 38 11.00 -1.98 -2.14
CA THR A 38 11.97 -1.73 -1.07
C THR A 38 13.37 -2.17 -1.50
N ASN A 39 14.38 -1.41 -1.10
CA ASN A 39 15.80 -1.77 -1.33
C ASN A 39 16.09 -3.20 -0.86
N GLY A 40 16.70 -4.01 -1.72
CA GLY A 40 16.99 -5.43 -1.50
C GLY A 40 15.82 -6.37 -1.76
N ASN A 41 14.64 -5.88 -2.09
CA ASN A 41 13.46 -6.69 -2.42
C ASN A 41 13.39 -7.05 -3.92
N SER A 42 12.37 -7.81 -4.29
CA SER A 42 12.22 -8.41 -5.63
C SER A 42 12.09 -7.38 -6.76
N ALA A 43 11.56 -6.21 -6.45
CA ALA A 43 11.42 -5.09 -7.38
C ALA A 43 12.19 -3.84 -6.89
N ASP A 44 13.30 -4.03 -6.17
CA ASP A 44 14.20 -2.94 -5.76
C ASP A 44 14.53 -2.02 -6.94
N PRO A 45 14.25 -0.72 -6.90
CA PRO A 45 14.48 0.23 -7.98
C PRO A 45 15.91 0.22 -8.53
N LEU A 46 16.91 -0.08 -7.69
CA LEU A 46 18.33 -0.09 -8.06
C LEU A 46 18.76 -1.37 -8.79
N SER A 47 18.17 -2.52 -8.46
CA SER A 47 18.57 -3.84 -8.98
C SER A 47 17.55 -4.45 -9.94
N PHE A 48 16.32 -3.94 -9.97
CA PHE A 48 15.27 -4.42 -10.88
C PHE A 48 15.50 -3.85 -12.28
N THR A 49 16.22 -4.59 -13.11
CA THR A 49 16.68 -4.15 -14.43
C THR A 49 15.53 -3.77 -15.37
N VAL A 50 15.80 -2.90 -16.33
CA VAL A 50 14.83 -2.49 -17.36
C VAL A 50 14.20 -3.70 -18.07
N SER A 51 14.98 -4.74 -18.36
CA SER A 51 14.47 -5.97 -18.98
C SER A 51 13.46 -6.69 -18.08
N ARG A 52 13.75 -6.79 -16.78
CA ARG A 52 12.83 -7.39 -15.80
C ARG A 52 11.55 -6.56 -15.62
N ARG A 53 11.65 -5.21 -15.57
CA ARG A 53 10.49 -4.30 -15.52
C ARG A 53 9.59 -4.53 -16.74
N LYS A 54 10.17 -4.52 -17.96
CA LYS A 54 9.44 -4.78 -19.20
C LYS A 54 8.79 -6.16 -19.23
N LEU A 55 9.50 -7.21 -18.77
CA LEU A 55 8.94 -8.56 -18.71
C LEU A 55 7.75 -8.63 -17.75
N THR A 56 7.89 -8.10 -16.54
CA THR A 56 6.80 -8.07 -15.54
C THR A 56 5.58 -7.34 -16.09
N ARG A 57 5.75 -6.14 -16.63
CA ARG A 57 4.68 -5.35 -17.23
C ARG A 57 3.97 -6.10 -18.36
N ARG A 58 4.72 -6.61 -19.34
CA ARG A 58 4.14 -7.35 -20.50
C ARG A 58 3.42 -8.62 -20.04
N THR A 59 3.96 -9.33 -19.05
CA THR A 59 3.29 -10.53 -18.54
C THR A 59 1.98 -10.17 -17.84
N ALA A 60 1.97 -9.11 -17.02
CA ALA A 60 0.74 -8.60 -16.40
C ALA A 60 -0.29 -8.20 -17.47
N GLU A 61 0.11 -7.39 -18.45
CA GLU A 61 -0.76 -6.96 -19.56
C GLU A 61 -1.36 -8.16 -20.35
N ARG A 62 -0.53 -9.17 -20.69
CA ARG A 62 -0.98 -10.40 -21.36
C ARG A 62 -2.03 -11.15 -20.56
N LEU A 63 -1.90 -11.17 -19.23
CA LEU A 63 -2.82 -11.82 -18.30
C LEU A 63 -3.99 -10.92 -17.89
N LYS A 64 -4.10 -9.71 -18.47
CA LYS A 64 -5.10 -8.70 -18.11
C LYS A 64 -5.03 -8.29 -16.64
N LEU A 65 -3.85 -8.34 -16.03
CA LEU A 65 -3.57 -7.79 -14.72
C LEU A 65 -3.00 -6.38 -14.85
N ARG A 66 -3.26 -5.55 -13.86
CA ARG A 66 -2.58 -4.25 -13.70
C ARG A 66 -1.51 -4.37 -12.62
N VAL A 67 -0.38 -3.72 -12.78
CA VAL A 67 0.45 -3.39 -11.63
C VAL A 67 -0.18 -2.15 -11.00
N GLU A 68 -0.78 -2.29 -9.82
CA GLU A 68 -1.56 -1.22 -9.17
C GLU A 68 -0.68 -0.30 -8.35
N ALA A 69 0.25 -0.88 -7.58
CA ALA A 69 1.15 -0.09 -6.74
C ALA A 69 2.56 -0.70 -6.66
N VAL A 70 3.51 0.19 -6.38
CA VAL A 70 4.84 -0.16 -5.85
C VAL A 70 4.83 0.19 -4.37
N ILE A 71 5.12 -0.82 -3.53
CA ILE A 71 5.12 -0.68 -2.08
C ILE A 71 6.56 -0.57 -1.60
N THR A 72 6.94 0.55 -0.98
CA THR A 72 8.22 0.66 -0.29
C THR A 72 8.02 0.64 1.22
N HIS A 73 8.75 -0.24 1.91
CA HIS A 73 8.75 -0.34 3.37
C HIS A 73 9.82 0.56 4.00
N ALA A 74 10.57 1.32 3.19
CA ALA A 74 11.49 2.31 3.73
C ALA A 74 10.73 3.33 4.59
N GLN A 75 11.20 3.52 5.80
CA GLN A 75 10.67 4.54 6.69
C GLN A 75 11.30 5.88 6.30
N LEU A 76 10.46 6.84 5.93
CA LEU A 76 10.94 8.12 5.41
C LEU A 76 11.85 8.84 6.42
N THR A 77 11.46 8.84 7.70
CA THR A 77 12.26 9.52 8.73
C THR A 77 13.67 8.97 8.88
N ASP A 78 13.88 7.66 8.68
CA ASP A 78 15.19 7.02 8.76
C ASP A 78 16.17 7.51 7.68
N THR A 79 15.64 8.12 6.63
CA THR A 79 16.42 8.59 5.47
C THR A 79 16.59 10.10 5.42
N LEU A 80 15.97 10.85 6.34
CA LEU A 80 15.99 12.33 6.31
C LEU A 80 17.38 12.94 6.54
N SER A 81 18.28 12.22 7.24
CA SER A 81 19.68 12.62 7.41
C SER A 81 20.52 12.45 6.12
N ASP A 82 20.03 11.63 5.17
CA ASP A 82 20.61 11.45 3.84
C ASP A 82 19.54 11.74 2.77
N PRO A 83 19.43 12.99 2.30
CA PRO A 83 18.44 13.36 1.29
C PRO A 83 18.55 12.55 -0.01
N LYS A 84 19.77 12.10 -0.39
CA LYS A 84 19.95 11.26 -1.57
C LYS A 84 19.29 9.90 -1.41
N ARG A 85 19.34 9.34 -0.20
CA ARG A 85 18.67 8.08 0.10
C ARG A 85 17.14 8.23 0.11
N SER A 86 16.62 9.29 0.72
CA SER A 86 15.18 9.61 0.68
C SER A 86 14.67 9.71 -0.76
N ASP A 87 15.42 10.43 -1.60
CA ASP A 87 15.07 10.60 -3.00
C ASP A 87 15.17 9.27 -3.77
N LEU A 88 16.20 8.43 -3.50
CA LEU A 88 16.28 7.09 -4.10
C LEU A 88 15.09 6.20 -3.73
N ASP A 89 14.67 6.21 -2.48
CA ASP A 89 13.56 5.39 -2.01
C ASP A 89 12.21 5.86 -2.57
N LEU A 90 11.93 7.16 -2.55
CA LEU A 90 10.66 7.70 -3.04
C LEU A 90 10.65 7.95 -4.55
N VAL A 91 11.61 8.71 -5.05
CA VAL A 91 11.67 9.08 -6.49
C VAL A 91 11.99 7.87 -7.34
N GLY A 92 12.93 7.01 -6.90
CA GLY A 92 13.25 5.75 -7.57
C GLY A 92 12.07 4.79 -7.64
N SER A 93 11.24 4.75 -6.59
CA SER A 93 10.00 3.96 -6.57
C SER A 93 8.93 4.56 -7.50
N VAL A 94 8.88 5.88 -7.65
CA VAL A 94 7.99 6.55 -8.62
C VAL A 94 8.41 6.20 -10.06
N ASP A 95 9.70 6.25 -10.37
CA ASP A 95 10.20 5.85 -11.70
C ASP A 95 9.91 4.37 -11.99
N LEU A 96 10.12 3.50 -10.99
CA LEU A 96 9.75 2.10 -11.11
C LEU A 96 8.25 1.90 -11.35
N ALA A 97 7.40 2.63 -10.63
CA ALA A 97 5.95 2.59 -10.81
C ALA A 97 5.57 2.98 -12.24
N ALA A 98 6.11 4.08 -12.75
CA ALA A 98 5.89 4.53 -14.13
C ALA A 98 6.33 3.48 -15.16
N ASP A 99 7.50 2.86 -15.00
CA ASP A 99 7.99 1.79 -15.86
C ASP A 99 7.08 0.56 -15.88
N LEU A 100 6.52 0.22 -14.72
CA LEU A 100 5.59 -0.91 -14.57
C LEU A 100 4.15 -0.58 -14.98
N GLY A 101 3.84 0.70 -15.20
CA GLY A 101 2.48 1.18 -15.47
C GLY A 101 1.60 1.25 -14.22
N ALA A 102 2.22 1.23 -13.03
CA ALA A 102 1.54 1.45 -11.77
C ALA A 102 1.25 2.94 -11.55
N THR A 103 0.17 3.24 -10.82
CA THR A 103 -0.27 4.62 -10.58
C THR A 103 -0.11 5.06 -9.13
N VAL A 104 0.38 4.18 -8.27
CA VAL A 104 0.57 4.46 -6.83
C VAL A 104 1.94 3.97 -6.37
N VAL A 105 2.57 4.76 -5.49
CA VAL A 105 3.69 4.34 -4.64
C VAL A 105 3.25 4.50 -3.20
N THR A 106 3.37 3.46 -2.38
CA THR A 106 3.15 3.58 -0.95
C THR A 106 4.47 3.60 -0.19
N PHE A 107 4.51 4.28 0.95
CA PHE A 107 5.69 4.36 1.82
C PHE A 107 5.29 4.51 3.29
N HIS A 108 6.20 4.17 4.20
CA HIS A 108 6.02 4.35 5.64
C HIS A 108 6.62 5.68 6.10
N MET A 109 5.97 6.34 7.07
CA MET A 109 6.52 7.59 7.63
C MET A 109 7.74 7.34 8.52
N GLY A 110 7.71 6.31 9.36
CA GLY A 110 8.69 6.14 10.44
C GLY A 110 8.42 7.02 11.66
N GLY A 111 9.21 6.80 12.71
CA GLY A 111 9.10 7.49 14.00
C GLY A 111 9.98 8.72 14.11
N TYR A 112 9.81 9.46 15.21
CA TYR A 112 10.77 10.49 15.60
C TYR A 112 12.05 9.86 16.19
N HIS A 113 13.18 10.43 15.87
CA HIS A 113 14.48 9.98 16.39
C HIS A 113 14.80 10.67 17.74
N GLU A 114 15.36 9.88 18.67
CA GLU A 114 15.80 10.40 19.94
C GLU A 114 16.94 11.43 19.74
N GLY A 115 16.86 12.54 20.47
CA GLY A 115 17.85 13.61 20.39
C GLY A 115 17.69 14.58 19.20
N LEU A 116 16.77 14.32 18.27
CA LEU A 116 16.46 15.25 17.19
C LEU A 116 15.25 16.14 17.53
N ASP A 117 15.24 17.36 16.96
CA ASP A 117 14.11 18.26 17.12
C ASP A 117 12.92 17.80 16.26
N ARG A 118 11.85 17.38 16.89
CA ARG A 118 10.62 16.89 16.21
C ARG A 118 10.05 17.85 15.18
N LYS A 119 10.19 19.16 15.41
CA LYS A 119 9.70 20.16 14.45
C LYS A 119 10.54 20.18 13.17
N SER A 120 11.85 20.00 13.33
CA SER A 120 12.79 19.92 12.20
C SER A 120 12.61 18.62 11.42
N GLU A 121 12.43 17.48 12.09
CA GLU A 121 12.14 16.19 11.42
C GLU A 121 10.82 16.26 10.65
N TRP A 122 9.77 16.80 11.24
CA TRP A 122 8.49 17.02 10.57
C TRP A 122 8.64 17.85 9.29
N LYS A 123 9.33 18.99 9.38
CA LYS A 123 9.59 19.84 8.21
C LYS A 123 10.38 19.14 7.12
N ALA A 124 11.39 18.36 7.51
CA ALA A 124 12.20 17.60 6.57
C ALA A 124 11.37 16.53 5.86
N ALA A 125 10.51 15.79 6.60
CA ALA A 125 9.59 14.81 6.03
C ALA A 125 8.59 15.45 5.06
N VAL A 126 7.95 16.56 5.43
CA VAL A 126 7.04 17.31 4.55
C VAL A 126 7.76 17.76 3.28
N SER A 127 8.98 18.28 3.40
CA SER A 127 9.78 18.72 2.25
C SER A 127 10.14 17.56 1.31
N ALA A 128 10.53 16.41 1.86
CA ALA A 128 10.85 15.21 1.08
C ALA A 128 9.60 14.69 0.32
N ILE A 129 8.44 14.64 1.00
CA ILE A 129 7.18 14.23 0.37
C ILE A 129 6.78 15.20 -0.73
N ARG A 130 6.90 16.51 -0.55
CA ARG A 130 6.59 17.51 -1.59
C ARG A 130 7.43 17.28 -2.85
N ARG A 131 8.76 17.18 -2.70
CA ARG A 131 9.64 16.91 -3.84
C ARG A 131 9.27 15.63 -4.58
N ALA A 132 9.02 14.57 -3.85
CA ALA A 132 8.62 13.30 -4.44
C ALA A 132 7.21 13.37 -5.07
N ALA A 133 6.28 14.15 -4.52
CA ALA A 133 4.95 14.36 -5.07
C ALA A 133 4.97 15.17 -6.37
N ASP A 134 5.84 16.19 -6.47
CA ASP A 134 6.09 16.93 -7.73
C ASP A 134 6.58 15.97 -8.82
N HIS A 135 7.55 15.10 -8.50
CA HIS A 135 8.05 14.10 -9.43
C HIS A 135 6.96 13.09 -9.81
N ALA A 136 6.20 12.59 -8.83
CA ALA A 136 5.09 11.66 -9.04
C ALA A 136 4.01 12.25 -9.97
N ALA A 137 3.66 13.52 -9.78
CA ALA A 137 2.73 14.25 -10.66
C ALA A 137 3.20 14.22 -12.12
N SER A 138 4.50 14.47 -12.35
CA SER A 138 5.09 14.44 -13.71
C SER A 138 5.02 13.08 -14.40
N LYS A 139 4.88 12.01 -13.61
CA LYS A 139 4.78 10.61 -14.08
C LYS A 139 3.36 10.04 -14.02
N HIS A 140 2.36 10.85 -13.67
CA HIS A 140 0.98 10.41 -13.42
C HIS A 140 0.88 9.32 -12.33
N VAL A 141 1.76 9.38 -11.34
CA VAL A 141 1.80 8.52 -10.16
C VAL A 141 1.35 9.33 -8.95
N ARG A 142 0.76 8.68 -7.97
CA ARG A 142 0.39 9.27 -6.68
C ARG A 142 1.20 8.62 -5.56
N LEU A 143 1.64 9.43 -4.61
CA LEU A 143 2.23 8.95 -3.38
C LEU A 143 1.12 8.68 -2.34
N ALA A 144 1.28 7.63 -1.57
CA ALA A 144 0.38 7.28 -0.48
C ALA A 144 1.19 6.91 0.77
N VAL A 145 1.05 7.69 1.84
CA VAL A 145 1.58 7.26 3.13
C VAL A 145 0.78 6.05 3.63
N ASP A 146 1.46 5.02 4.15
CA ASP A 146 0.81 3.81 4.62
C ASP A 146 0.22 4.03 6.02
N GLY A 147 -1.09 4.06 6.08
CA GLY A 147 -1.88 4.06 7.31
C GLY A 147 -1.55 5.17 8.33
N ILE A 148 -2.00 4.92 9.55
CA ILE A 148 -1.69 5.67 10.77
C ILE A 148 -1.17 4.65 11.78
N TRP A 149 -0.02 4.89 12.42
CA TRP A 149 0.58 3.92 13.32
C TRP A 149 1.19 4.59 14.57
N PRO A 150 1.07 4.01 15.78
CA PRO A 150 1.39 4.69 17.05
C PRO A 150 2.83 5.14 17.23
N VAL A 151 3.75 4.53 16.48
CA VAL A 151 5.18 4.86 16.56
C VAL A 151 5.68 5.72 15.41
N TRP A 152 4.80 6.09 14.48
CA TRP A 152 5.14 6.97 13.37
C TRP A 152 4.85 8.43 13.71
N ILE A 153 5.45 9.36 12.96
CA ILE A 153 5.20 10.78 13.16
C ILE A 153 3.76 11.20 12.80
N ASN A 154 3.05 10.39 12.02
CA ASN A 154 1.61 10.50 11.71
C ASN A 154 0.77 9.53 12.57
N ASP A 155 1.00 9.54 13.88
CA ASP A 155 0.49 8.59 14.87
C ASP A 155 -1.00 8.75 15.23
N SER A 156 -1.68 9.74 14.67
CA SER A 156 -3.07 10.05 14.98
C SER A 156 -3.81 10.61 13.75
N ILE A 157 -5.15 10.66 13.84
CA ILE A 157 -5.97 11.28 12.80
C ILE A 157 -5.62 12.75 12.62
N GLU A 158 -5.32 13.44 13.70
CA GLU A 158 -4.94 14.86 13.72
C GLU A 158 -3.56 15.08 13.09
N ALA A 159 -2.59 14.22 13.42
CA ALA A 159 -1.25 14.26 12.80
C ALA A 159 -1.34 13.94 11.30
N GLN A 160 -2.17 12.98 10.90
CA GLN A 160 -2.40 12.67 9.50
C GLN A 160 -3.08 13.83 8.74
N GLN A 161 -4.06 14.49 9.36
CA GLN A 161 -4.68 15.69 8.77
C GLN A 161 -3.65 16.81 8.59
N ARG A 162 -2.87 17.07 9.64
CA ARG A 162 -1.78 18.05 9.57
C ARG A 162 -0.78 17.72 8.46
N LEU A 163 -0.46 16.43 8.26
CA LEU A 163 0.44 16.01 7.19
C LEU A 163 -0.13 16.36 5.81
N PHE A 164 -1.44 16.14 5.60
CA PHE A 164 -2.10 16.55 4.35
C PHE A 164 -2.08 18.06 4.15
N ASP A 165 -2.33 18.83 5.20
CA ASP A 165 -2.37 20.29 5.14
C ASP A 165 -0.95 20.87 4.91
N ASP A 166 0.05 20.33 5.60
CA ASP A 166 1.44 20.78 5.49
C ASP A 166 2.09 20.34 4.16
N VAL A 167 1.76 19.18 3.60
CA VAL A 167 2.24 18.74 2.27
C VAL A 167 1.51 19.49 1.16
N ASP A 168 0.22 19.68 1.27
CA ASP A 168 -0.66 20.40 0.35
C ASP A 168 -0.38 20.10 -1.14
N HIS A 169 -0.45 18.80 -1.51
CA HIS A 169 -0.21 18.35 -2.87
C HIS A 169 -1.27 17.35 -3.34
N GLU A 170 -1.78 17.53 -4.57
CA GLU A 170 -2.85 16.66 -5.12
C GLU A 170 -2.41 15.23 -5.39
N SER A 171 -1.12 15.02 -5.73
CA SER A 171 -0.53 13.70 -5.92
C SER A 171 -0.14 13.00 -4.62
N PHE A 172 -0.48 13.57 -3.45
CA PHE A 172 -0.25 12.95 -2.14
C PHE A 172 -1.55 12.52 -1.48
N GLY A 173 -1.58 11.30 -0.96
CA GLY A 173 -2.73 10.71 -0.29
C GLY A 173 -2.33 9.70 0.76
N ILE A 174 -3.27 8.82 1.11
CA ILE A 174 -3.09 7.74 2.09
C ILE A 174 -3.38 6.39 1.45
N ASN A 175 -2.58 5.40 1.78
CA ASN A 175 -2.93 4.00 1.67
C ASN A 175 -3.79 3.63 2.88
N PHE A 176 -5.05 3.34 2.64
CA PHE A 176 -6.01 3.04 3.69
C PHE A 176 -5.79 1.62 4.22
N ASP A 177 -5.31 1.51 5.44
CA ASP A 177 -5.09 0.23 6.11
C ASP A 177 -6.05 0.07 7.32
N PRO A 178 -7.17 -0.64 7.14
CA PRO A 178 -8.15 -0.83 8.22
C PRO A 178 -7.62 -1.68 9.38
N CYS A 179 -6.61 -2.53 9.14
CA CYS A 179 -6.00 -3.34 10.19
C CYS A 179 -5.26 -2.47 11.20
N TYR A 180 -4.43 -1.54 10.73
CA TYR A 180 -3.75 -0.60 11.63
C TYR A 180 -4.75 0.27 12.39
N LEU A 181 -5.78 0.75 11.73
CA LEU A 181 -6.81 1.58 12.38
C LEU A 181 -7.53 0.84 13.51
N THR A 182 -7.97 -0.41 13.26
CA THR A 182 -8.65 -1.21 14.29
C THR A 182 -7.73 -1.61 15.44
N LEU A 183 -6.46 -1.87 15.20
CA LEU A 183 -5.46 -2.09 16.24
C LEU A 183 -5.31 -0.88 17.18
N MET A 184 -5.52 0.33 16.66
CA MET A 184 -5.50 1.59 17.43
C MET A 184 -6.88 1.96 18.01
N GLY A 185 -7.91 1.13 17.84
CA GLY A 185 -9.27 1.43 18.28
C GLY A 185 -9.99 2.49 17.42
N ILE A 186 -9.49 2.79 16.24
CA ILE A 186 -10.10 3.73 15.29
C ILE A 186 -11.06 2.98 14.37
N ASP A 187 -12.30 3.47 14.25
CA ASP A 187 -13.28 2.93 13.30
C ASP A 187 -12.86 3.26 11.86
N PRO A 188 -12.50 2.25 11.03
CA PRO A 188 -12.06 2.49 9.66
C PRO A 188 -13.11 3.18 8.79
N THR A 189 -14.40 2.95 9.05
CA THR A 189 -15.49 3.54 8.25
C THR A 189 -15.59 5.04 8.43
N LYS A 190 -15.34 5.53 9.66
CA LYS A 190 -15.31 6.97 9.97
C LYS A 190 -14.12 7.65 9.28
N LEU A 191 -12.94 7.01 9.33
CA LEU A 191 -11.75 7.54 8.67
C LEU A 191 -11.92 7.55 7.15
N ALA A 192 -12.52 6.51 6.56
CA ALA A 192 -12.81 6.46 5.13
C ALA A 192 -13.68 7.66 4.68
N GLY A 193 -14.67 8.05 5.47
CA GLY A 193 -15.49 9.24 5.21
C GLY A 193 -14.67 10.53 5.33
N ARG A 194 -13.86 10.68 6.38
CA ARG A 194 -13.06 11.89 6.65
C ARG A 194 -12.02 12.15 5.56
N PHE A 195 -11.31 11.11 5.12
CA PHE A 195 -10.23 11.23 4.14
C PHE A 195 -10.60 10.76 2.74
N ALA A 196 -11.90 10.73 2.41
CA ALA A 196 -12.44 10.19 1.16
C ALA A 196 -11.65 10.60 -0.11
N LYS A 197 -11.30 11.88 -0.23
CA LYS A 197 -10.57 12.45 -1.39
C LYS A 197 -9.06 12.12 -1.37
N ARG A 198 -8.54 11.69 -0.23
CA ARG A 198 -7.13 11.39 -0.02
C ARG A 198 -6.79 9.90 -0.07
N ILE A 199 -7.79 9.01 -0.02
CA ILE A 199 -7.56 7.57 -0.13
C ILE A 199 -7.26 7.23 -1.59
N VAL A 200 -6.04 6.78 -1.87
CA VAL A 200 -5.59 6.47 -3.23
C VAL A 200 -5.31 4.99 -3.46
N HIS A 201 -5.11 4.25 -2.39
CA HIS A 201 -4.90 2.80 -2.35
C HIS A 201 -5.43 2.24 -1.03
N ALA A 202 -5.59 0.92 -0.92
CA ALA A 202 -5.96 0.29 0.34
C ALA A 202 -5.24 -1.06 0.49
N HIS A 203 -4.78 -1.37 1.70
CA HIS A 203 -4.30 -2.70 2.07
C HIS A 203 -5.38 -3.46 2.85
N LEU A 204 -5.50 -4.74 2.55
CA LEU A 204 -6.45 -5.65 3.18
C LEU A 204 -5.69 -6.76 3.89
N LYS A 205 -5.53 -6.63 5.20
CA LYS A 205 -5.00 -7.63 6.11
C LYS A 205 -5.84 -7.66 7.36
N ASP A 206 -5.81 -8.73 8.10
CA ASP A 206 -6.59 -8.89 9.32
C ASP A 206 -5.70 -9.12 10.53
N HIS A 207 -6.29 -9.13 11.71
CA HIS A 207 -5.57 -9.37 12.95
C HIS A 207 -6.44 -10.04 14.01
N ARG A 208 -5.76 -10.58 15.03
CA ARG A 208 -6.33 -10.95 16.33
C ARG A 208 -5.52 -10.26 17.42
N GLY A 209 -6.20 -9.87 18.49
CA GLY A 209 -5.60 -9.09 19.58
C GLY A 209 -5.68 -7.59 19.34
N THR A 210 -5.00 -6.83 20.17
CA THR A 210 -4.97 -5.36 20.17
C THR A 210 -3.53 -4.88 20.36
N TYR A 211 -3.22 -3.66 19.90
CA TYR A 211 -1.91 -3.07 20.17
C TYR A 211 -1.67 -2.95 21.69
N PRO A 212 -0.47 -3.30 22.22
CA PRO A 212 0.73 -3.73 21.49
C PRO A 212 0.88 -5.27 21.35
N LYS A 213 -0.16 -6.06 21.59
CA LYS A 213 -0.14 -7.55 21.50
C LYS A 213 -1.15 -8.03 20.47
N TRP A 214 -0.69 -8.26 19.26
CA TRP A 214 -1.52 -8.75 18.16
C TRP A 214 -0.80 -9.77 17.26
N THR A 215 -1.55 -10.42 16.40
CA THR A 215 -1.04 -11.29 15.32
C THR A 215 -1.78 -10.96 14.04
N HIS A 216 -1.04 -10.79 12.95
CA HIS A 216 -1.62 -10.63 11.62
C HIS A 216 -2.24 -11.94 11.13
N LEU A 217 -3.37 -11.82 10.46
CA LEU A 217 -4.12 -12.92 9.85
C LEU A 217 -4.42 -12.58 8.38
N LEU A 218 -4.82 -13.59 7.62
CA LEU A 218 -5.35 -13.39 6.27
C LEU A 218 -6.61 -12.51 6.34
N PRO A 219 -6.86 -11.66 5.34
CA PRO A 219 -8.07 -10.86 5.27
C PRO A 219 -9.34 -11.71 5.41
N GLY A 220 -10.19 -11.36 6.36
CA GLY A 220 -11.42 -12.09 6.68
C GLY A 220 -11.28 -13.24 7.67
N ALA A 221 -10.07 -13.55 8.15
CA ALA A 221 -9.82 -14.57 9.17
C ALA A 221 -9.71 -13.99 10.59
N GLY A 222 -9.84 -12.70 10.77
CA GLY A 222 -9.67 -11.99 12.03
C GLY A 222 -10.93 -11.26 12.49
N VAL A 223 -10.74 -10.05 13.01
CA VAL A 223 -11.80 -9.27 13.67
C VAL A 223 -12.40 -8.16 12.78
N LEU A 224 -11.87 -7.94 11.59
CA LEU A 224 -12.31 -6.86 10.72
C LEU A 224 -13.65 -7.16 10.04
N ALA A 225 -14.62 -6.26 10.17
CA ALA A 225 -15.90 -6.33 9.48
C ALA A 225 -15.78 -5.80 8.05
N TYR A 226 -15.21 -6.58 7.15
CA TYR A 226 -14.90 -6.17 5.78
C TYR A 226 -16.12 -5.76 4.95
N ASP A 227 -17.30 -6.31 5.21
CA ASP A 227 -18.55 -5.87 4.59
C ASP A 227 -18.86 -4.38 4.91
N ARG A 228 -18.65 -3.97 6.17
CA ARG A 228 -18.81 -2.57 6.60
C ARG A 228 -17.71 -1.69 6.02
N ILE A 229 -16.45 -2.18 6.01
CA ILE A 229 -15.31 -1.46 5.45
C ILE A 229 -15.53 -1.18 3.95
N PHE A 230 -15.90 -2.18 3.15
CA PHE A 230 -16.18 -2.00 1.73
C PHE A 230 -17.37 -1.07 1.47
N ARG A 231 -18.40 -1.13 2.29
CA ARG A 231 -19.53 -0.19 2.23
C ARG A 231 -19.06 1.24 2.51
N GLY A 232 -18.21 1.43 3.52
CA GLY A 232 -17.62 2.73 3.86
C GLY A 232 -16.74 3.29 2.73
N LEU A 233 -15.85 2.48 2.16
CA LEU A 233 -15.02 2.87 1.02
C LEU A 233 -15.88 3.23 -0.21
N LYS A 234 -16.94 2.46 -0.48
CA LYS A 234 -17.88 2.78 -1.56
C LYS A 234 -18.58 4.12 -1.33
N ALA A 235 -19.06 4.36 -0.11
CA ALA A 235 -19.71 5.62 0.27
C ALA A 235 -18.74 6.81 0.18
N ALA A 236 -17.47 6.60 0.52
CA ALA A 236 -16.39 7.56 0.34
C ALA A 236 -15.99 7.80 -1.14
N GLY A 237 -16.61 7.09 -2.08
CA GLY A 237 -16.31 7.23 -3.51
C GLY A 237 -15.01 6.56 -3.96
N PHE A 238 -14.40 5.68 -3.15
CA PHE A 238 -13.16 4.97 -3.50
C PHE A 238 -13.35 4.08 -4.74
N ARG A 239 -12.51 4.27 -5.76
CA ARG A 239 -12.57 3.56 -7.05
C ARG A 239 -11.27 2.84 -7.40
N ALA A 240 -10.20 3.07 -6.66
CA ALA A 240 -8.87 2.51 -6.90
C ALA A 240 -8.77 1.02 -6.51
N SER A 241 -7.59 0.52 -6.29
CA SER A 241 -7.35 -0.87 -5.90
C SER A 241 -7.29 -1.04 -4.38
N ALA A 242 -7.87 -2.14 -3.91
CA ALA A 242 -7.68 -2.65 -2.57
C ALA A 242 -6.87 -3.95 -2.68
N SER A 243 -5.72 -4.00 -2.06
CA SER A 243 -4.74 -5.07 -2.21
C SER A 243 -4.72 -5.99 -1.00
N VAL A 244 -4.85 -7.28 -1.25
CA VAL A 244 -4.65 -8.31 -0.23
C VAL A 244 -3.18 -8.33 0.19
N GLU A 245 -2.93 -8.11 1.47
CA GLU A 245 -1.61 -8.17 2.08
C GLU A 245 -1.55 -9.32 3.09
N CYS A 246 -0.79 -10.37 2.73
CA CYS A 246 -0.68 -11.59 3.52
C CYS A 246 0.68 -11.68 4.22
N PHE A 247 0.69 -11.75 5.55
CA PHE A 247 1.87 -12.13 6.34
C PHE A 247 1.68 -13.58 6.82
N THR A 248 1.98 -14.54 5.94
CA THR A 248 1.73 -15.96 6.20
C THR A 248 2.84 -16.84 5.64
N ASN A 249 2.96 -18.05 6.19
CA ASN A 249 3.76 -19.14 5.64
C ASN A 249 2.91 -20.17 4.85
N MET A 250 1.64 -19.88 4.65
CA MET A 250 0.73 -20.68 3.84
C MET A 250 1.23 -20.76 2.40
N LYS A 251 0.95 -21.88 1.72
CA LYS A 251 1.24 -22.00 0.29
C LYS A 251 0.57 -20.89 -0.52
N PHE A 252 1.27 -20.40 -1.52
CA PHE A 252 0.81 -19.27 -2.33
C PHE A 252 -0.57 -19.49 -2.92
N GLU A 253 -0.78 -20.66 -3.52
CA GLU A 253 -2.03 -21.01 -4.17
C GLU A 253 -3.20 -20.95 -3.18
N THR A 254 -3.01 -21.54 -2.00
CA THR A 254 -4.04 -21.58 -0.95
C THR A 254 -4.36 -20.19 -0.43
N ALA A 255 -3.35 -19.38 -0.11
CA ALA A 255 -3.56 -18.02 0.36
C ALA A 255 -4.23 -17.13 -0.69
N CYS A 256 -3.86 -17.30 -1.96
CA CYS A 256 -4.44 -16.56 -3.07
C CYS A 256 -5.96 -16.85 -3.18
N ASP A 257 -6.35 -18.13 -3.13
CA ASP A 257 -7.75 -18.57 -3.22
C ASP A 257 -8.58 -18.16 -2.01
N GLU A 258 -8.07 -18.39 -0.81
CA GLU A 258 -8.79 -18.08 0.43
C GLU A 258 -9.05 -16.58 0.58
N CYS A 259 -8.03 -15.76 0.37
CA CYS A 259 -8.17 -14.31 0.47
C CYS A 259 -9.13 -13.77 -0.60
N TYR A 260 -9.02 -14.23 -1.85
CA TYR A 260 -9.93 -13.83 -2.91
C TYR A 260 -11.39 -14.13 -2.54
N SER A 261 -11.65 -15.38 -2.15
CA SER A 261 -12.99 -15.85 -1.80
C SER A 261 -13.57 -15.06 -0.63
N ALA A 262 -12.78 -14.84 0.42
CA ALA A 262 -13.19 -14.06 1.58
C ALA A 262 -13.52 -12.61 1.22
N MET A 263 -12.66 -11.95 0.43
CA MET A 263 -12.86 -10.54 0.06
C MET A 263 -14.02 -10.35 -0.92
N VAL A 264 -14.21 -11.25 -1.88
CA VAL A 264 -15.37 -11.21 -2.80
C VAL A 264 -16.68 -11.41 -2.03
N LYS A 265 -16.73 -12.35 -1.10
CA LYS A 265 -17.89 -12.58 -0.23
C LYS A 265 -18.22 -11.35 0.61
N ALA A 266 -17.21 -10.78 1.28
CA ALA A 266 -17.39 -9.60 2.12
C ALA A 266 -17.80 -8.37 1.30
N ALA A 267 -17.20 -8.18 0.13
CA ALA A 267 -17.57 -7.07 -0.77
C ALA A 267 -19.03 -7.21 -1.23
N GLY A 268 -19.47 -8.40 -1.60
CA GLY A 268 -20.88 -8.68 -1.95
C GLY A 268 -21.83 -8.34 -0.83
N ALA A 269 -21.54 -8.73 0.41
CA ALA A 269 -22.30 -8.38 1.62
C ALA A 269 -22.31 -6.87 1.89
N GLY A 270 -21.23 -6.15 1.54
CA GLY A 270 -21.11 -4.70 1.59
C GLY A 270 -21.75 -3.96 0.40
N GLY A 271 -22.37 -4.68 -0.54
CA GLY A 271 -22.98 -4.09 -1.74
C GLY A 271 -21.94 -3.59 -2.75
N VAL A 272 -20.75 -4.17 -2.76
CA VAL A 272 -19.64 -3.85 -3.66
C VAL A 272 -19.37 -5.03 -4.59
N ARG A 273 -19.07 -4.74 -5.86
CA ARG A 273 -18.50 -5.70 -6.79
C ARG A 273 -17.14 -5.20 -7.25
N PHE A 274 -16.15 -6.07 -7.21
CA PHE A 274 -14.86 -5.74 -7.79
C PHE A 274 -14.95 -5.71 -9.31
N ALA A 275 -14.32 -4.71 -9.92
CA ALA A 275 -14.19 -4.63 -11.36
C ALA A 275 -13.21 -5.72 -11.83
N ARG A 276 -13.57 -6.41 -12.91
CA ARG A 276 -12.68 -7.27 -13.70
C ARG A 276 -12.04 -6.43 -14.81
N ASN A 277 -10.83 -6.76 -15.20
CA ASN A 277 -10.17 -6.12 -16.36
C ASN A 277 -10.67 -6.70 -17.67
#